data_f6d787ba805272214fb9399c85a4e37f
#
_entry.id   f6d787ba805272214fb9399c85a4e37f
#
_cell.length_a   1.000
_cell.length_b   1.000
_cell.length_c   1.000
_cell.angle_alpha   90.00
_cell.angle_beta   90.00
_cell.angle_gamma   90.00
#
_symmetry.space_group_name_H-M   'P 1'
#
loop_
_entity.id
_entity.type
_entity.pdbx_description
1 polymer ?
#
loop_
_entity_poly.entity_id
_entity_poly.type
_entity_poly.pdbx_seq_one_letter_code
_entity_poly.pdbx_strand_id
1 'polypeptide(L)'
;MIYMNKKQLTDAERQELLLRMKKNYTYDAKSGRLTSSRLGRALRGTRLLNKQGYLHVHCSLGKKQVWVYMHHAVWAVCKGRWPERQIDHVNGDVTDNRIENLREVTPSENKLNTLLAWNPNDVTGVPGVSHDKGMYQTNICGKKYHFHDPNEAFFYATMCGKRYKGAPCGASE
;
A
#
# COMPACT_ATOMS: atom_id res chain seq x y z
N MET A 1 -12.99 -18.89 -1.24
CA MET A 1 -12.20 -17.83 -1.89
C MET A 1 -10.98 -17.60 -1.01
N ILE A 2 -9.77 -17.84 -1.50
CA ILE A 2 -8.54 -17.75 -0.72
C ILE A 2 -7.79 -16.51 -1.20
N TYR A 3 -7.57 -15.53 -0.31
CA TYR A 3 -6.63 -14.43 -0.57
C TYR A 3 -5.22 -14.91 -0.26
N MET A 4 -4.22 -14.41 -1.00
CA MET A 4 -2.82 -14.69 -0.68
C MET A 4 -2.45 -14.01 0.65
N ASN A 5 -2.83 -14.67 1.75
CA ASN A 5 -2.44 -14.30 3.10
C ASN A 5 -1.45 -15.36 3.61
N LYS A 6 -0.40 -14.94 4.34
CA LYS A 6 0.58 -15.85 4.97
C LYS A 6 -0.07 -16.98 5.80
N LYS A 7 -1.29 -16.77 6.28
CA LYS A 7 -2.03 -17.75 7.09
C LYS A 7 -2.81 -18.82 6.30
N GLN A 8 -2.98 -18.67 4.97
CA GLN A 8 -3.87 -19.54 4.17
C GLN A 8 -3.15 -20.42 3.15
N LEU A 9 -1.88 -20.12 2.84
CA LEU A 9 -1.05 -20.91 1.94
C LEU A 9 0.21 -21.35 2.68
N THR A 10 0.59 -22.60 2.50
CA THR A 10 1.88 -23.12 2.96
C THR A 10 3.03 -22.47 2.19
N ASP A 11 4.25 -22.55 2.72
CA ASP A 11 5.42 -22.01 2.01
C ASP A 11 5.67 -22.73 0.68
N ALA A 12 5.43 -24.03 0.61
CA ALA A 12 5.50 -24.80 -0.62
C ALA A 12 4.48 -24.31 -1.67
N GLU A 13 3.24 -24.07 -1.27
CA GLU A 13 2.19 -23.52 -2.14
C GLU A 13 2.53 -22.10 -2.62
N ARG A 14 3.13 -21.29 -1.77
CA ARG A 14 3.59 -19.94 -2.14
C ARG A 14 4.73 -20.00 -3.17
N GLN A 15 5.67 -20.91 -3.01
CA GLN A 15 6.75 -21.12 -3.98
C GLN A 15 6.22 -21.65 -5.33
N GLU A 16 5.30 -22.61 -5.29
CA GLU A 16 4.65 -23.09 -6.50
C GLU A 16 3.90 -21.96 -7.23
N LEU A 17 3.15 -21.13 -6.49
CA LEU A 17 2.45 -19.99 -7.05
C LEU A 17 3.42 -18.98 -7.69
N LEU A 18 4.58 -18.72 -7.05
CA LEU A 18 5.63 -17.85 -7.59
C LEU A 18 6.17 -18.37 -8.91
N LEU A 19 6.50 -19.65 -8.99
CA LEU A 19 7.00 -20.28 -10.21
C LEU A 19 5.97 -20.21 -11.33
N ARG A 20 4.69 -20.47 -11.02
CA ARG A 20 3.59 -20.34 -11.97
C ARG A 20 3.42 -18.89 -12.46
N MET A 21 3.53 -17.92 -11.56
CA MET A 21 3.48 -16.50 -11.91
C MET A 21 4.59 -16.13 -12.89
N LYS A 22 5.82 -16.47 -12.59
CA LYS A 22 6.98 -16.20 -13.46
C LYS A 22 6.88 -16.89 -14.83
N LYS A 23 6.33 -18.11 -14.87
CA LYS A 23 6.14 -18.85 -16.11
C LYS A 23 5.03 -18.27 -17.00
N ASN A 24 3.92 -17.83 -16.38
CA ASN A 24 2.68 -17.52 -17.10
C ASN A 24 2.50 -16.02 -17.37
N TYR A 25 3.31 -15.16 -16.75
CA TYR A 25 3.14 -13.71 -16.89
C TYR A 25 4.47 -13.03 -17.19
N THR A 26 4.40 -12.05 -18.08
CA THR A 26 5.47 -11.08 -18.35
C THR A 26 5.04 -9.70 -17.86
N TYR A 27 6.01 -8.92 -17.41
CA TYR A 27 5.76 -7.56 -16.95
C TYR A 27 6.00 -6.56 -18.08
N ASP A 28 5.05 -5.64 -18.28
CA ASP A 28 5.20 -4.47 -19.15
C ASP A 28 5.52 -3.24 -18.34
N ALA A 29 6.73 -2.72 -18.45
CA ALA A 29 7.21 -1.58 -17.68
C ALA A 29 6.46 -0.28 -18.00
N LYS A 30 5.98 -0.10 -19.24
CA LYS A 30 5.28 1.13 -19.63
C LYS A 30 3.91 1.26 -18.97
N SER A 31 3.17 0.15 -18.91
CA SER A 31 1.81 0.16 -18.38
C SER A 31 1.71 -0.30 -16.92
N GLY A 32 2.79 -0.83 -16.32
CA GLY A 32 2.77 -1.44 -14.99
C GLY A 32 1.91 -2.70 -14.91
N ARG A 33 1.61 -3.33 -16.03
CA ARG A 33 0.68 -4.46 -16.10
C ARG A 33 1.39 -5.78 -16.36
N LEU A 34 0.77 -6.86 -15.89
CA LEU A 34 1.16 -8.20 -16.26
C LEU A 34 0.43 -8.64 -17.53
N THR A 35 1.16 -9.21 -18.47
CA THR A 35 0.64 -9.83 -19.69
C THR A 35 0.68 -11.33 -19.54
N SER A 36 -0.41 -12.01 -19.84
CA SER A 36 -0.46 -13.47 -19.84
C SER A 36 0.28 -14.02 -21.05
N SER A 37 1.33 -14.81 -20.82
CA SER A 37 2.09 -15.49 -21.86
C SER A 37 1.22 -16.44 -22.69
N ARG A 38 0.19 -17.05 -22.05
CA ARG A 38 -0.75 -17.96 -22.73
C ARG A 38 -1.77 -17.23 -23.61
N LEU A 39 -2.25 -16.06 -23.15
CA LEU A 39 -3.35 -15.34 -23.82
C LEU A 39 -2.85 -14.19 -24.70
N GLY A 40 -1.56 -13.85 -24.64
CA GLY A 40 -0.96 -12.73 -25.37
C GLY A 40 -1.57 -11.37 -25.07
N ARG A 41 -2.28 -11.22 -23.93
CA ARG A 41 -2.96 -9.98 -23.54
C ARG A 41 -2.69 -9.59 -22.10
N ALA A 42 -2.72 -8.29 -21.87
CA ALA A 42 -2.57 -7.73 -20.52
C ALA A 42 -3.71 -8.19 -19.60
N LEU A 43 -3.37 -8.51 -18.37
CA LEU A 43 -4.34 -8.77 -17.32
C LEU A 43 -5.04 -7.45 -16.97
N ARG A 44 -6.36 -7.45 -17.06
CA ARG A 44 -7.14 -6.25 -16.72
C ARG A 44 -7.18 -6.01 -15.20
N GLY A 45 -6.90 -7.04 -14.40
CA GLY A 45 -7.15 -7.01 -12.96
C GLY A 45 -8.64 -6.83 -12.65
N THR A 46 -9.12 -7.47 -11.62
CA THR A 46 -10.49 -7.26 -11.15
C THR A 46 -10.42 -6.31 -9.95
N ARG A 47 -11.10 -5.18 -10.02
CA ARG A 47 -11.41 -4.40 -8.82
C ARG A 47 -12.35 -5.26 -7.99
N LEU A 48 -11.86 -5.83 -6.91
CA LEU A 48 -12.79 -6.22 -5.86
C LEU A 48 -13.27 -4.92 -5.22
N LEU A 49 -14.57 -4.88 -4.90
CA LEU A 49 -15.24 -3.76 -4.23
C LEU A 49 -14.79 -3.64 -2.75
N ASN A 50 -13.49 -3.77 -2.47
CA ASN A 50 -12.97 -3.33 -1.21
C ASN A 50 -12.89 -1.80 -1.25
N LYS A 51 -13.17 -1.17 -0.14
CA LYS A 51 -13.17 0.30 0.01
C LYS A 51 -11.86 0.98 -0.43
N GLN A 52 -10.78 0.20 -0.60
CA GLN A 52 -9.43 0.68 -0.92
C GLN A 52 -9.08 0.67 -2.41
N GLY A 53 -9.90 0.04 -3.28
CA GLY A 53 -9.74 0.09 -4.74
C GLY A 53 -8.58 -0.71 -5.33
N TYR A 54 -7.93 -1.59 -4.56
CA TYR A 54 -6.82 -2.43 -5.05
C TYR A 54 -7.26 -3.38 -6.16
N LEU A 55 -6.40 -3.52 -7.17
CA LEU A 55 -6.57 -4.51 -8.23
C LEU A 55 -6.10 -5.89 -7.77
N HIS A 56 -6.79 -6.94 -8.23
CA HIS A 56 -6.45 -8.33 -7.93
C HIS A 56 -6.31 -9.14 -9.22
N VAL A 57 -5.46 -10.14 -9.19
CA VAL A 57 -5.36 -11.20 -10.20
C VAL A 57 -5.82 -12.51 -9.60
N HIS A 58 -6.55 -13.26 -10.40
CA HIS A 58 -7.00 -14.59 -10.04
C HIS A 58 -6.01 -15.64 -10.57
N CYS A 59 -5.55 -16.53 -9.70
CA CYS A 59 -4.60 -17.58 -10.00
C CYS A 59 -5.11 -18.93 -9.54
N SER A 60 -4.86 -19.97 -10.33
CA SER A 60 -5.17 -21.35 -9.94
C SER A 60 -3.93 -22.04 -9.39
N LEU A 61 -4.07 -22.70 -8.24
CA LEU A 61 -3.04 -23.52 -7.61
C LEU A 61 -3.62 -24.91 -7.36
N GLY A 62 -3.46 -25.83 -8.31
CA GLY A 62 -4.18 -27.11 -8.31
C GLY A 62 -5.70 -26.85 -8.30
N LYS A 63 -6.40 -27.43 -7.32
CA LYS A 63 -7.84 -27.21 -7.12
C LYS A 63 -8.18 -25.92 -6.38
N LYS A 64 -7.18 -25.23 -5.82
CA LYS A 64 -7.40 -23.99 -5.08
C LYS A 64 -7.44 -22.79 -6.02
N GLN A 65 -8.36 -21.87 -5.75
CA GLN A 65 -8.46 -20.57 -6.43
C GLN A 65 -7.91 -19.49 -5.50
N VAL A 66 -6.87 -18.78 -5.94
CA VAL A 66 -6.13 -17.81 -5.13
C VAL A 66 -6.26 -16.43 -5.74
N TRP A 67 -6.64 -15.46 -4.93
CA TRP A 67 -6.63 -14.04 -5.28
C TRP A 67 -5.34 -13.40 -4.80
N VAL A 68 -4.62 -12.76 -5.70
CA VAL A 68 -3.36 -12.08 -5.43
C VAL A 68 -3.53 -10.61 -5.75
N TYR A 69 -3.12 -9.71 -4.87
CA TYR A 69 -3.07 -8.29 -5.19
C TYR A 69 -2.14 -8.04 -6.39
N MET A 70 -2.54 -7.15 -7.31
CA MET A 70 -1.79 -6.88 -8.52
C MET A 70 -0.36 -6.40 -8.21
N HIS A 71 -0.19 -5.50 -7.24
CA HIS A 71 1.13 -5.04 -6.82
C HIS A 71 2.02 -6.16 -6.26
N HIS A 72 1.45 -7.14 -5.53
CA HIS A 72 2.20 -8.33 -5.09
C HIS A 72 2.58 -9.24 -6.27
N ALA A 73 1.68 -9.37 -7.25
CA ALA A 73 1.93 -10.17 -8.44
C ALA A 73 3.03 -9.55 -9.32
N VAL A 74 2.98 -8.24 -9.54
CA VAL A 74 4.03 -7.48 -10.24
C VAL A 74 5.36 -7.60 -9.51
N TRP A 75 5.38 -7.38 -8.20
CA TRP A 75 6.57 -7.55 -7.37
C TRP A 75 7.18 -8.94 -7.53
N ALA A 76 6.35 -9.99 -7.40
CA ALA A 76 6.79 -11.37 -7.50
C ALA A 76 7.40 -11.71 -8.88
N VAL A 77 6.81 -11.20 -9.95
CA VAL A 77 7.32 -11.41 -11.32
C VAL A 77 8.62 -10.65 -11.54
N CYS A 78 8.70 -9.38 -11.12
CA CYS A 78 9.87 -8.52 -11.36
C CYS A 78 11.05 -8.85 -10.43
N LYS A 79 10.79 -9.09 -9.14
CA LYS A 79 11.84 -9.35 -8.13
C LYS A 79 12.16 -10.84 -7.96
N GLY A 80 11.36 -11.73 -8.54
CA GLY A 80 11.55 -13.18 -8.44
C GLY A 80 11.28 -13.77 -7.06
N ARG A 81 10.69 -13.00 -6.16
CA ARG A 81 10.32 -13.40 -4.79
C ARG A 81 9.03 -12.71 -4.33
N TRP A 82 8.33 -13.28 -3.38
CA TRP A 82 7.24 -12.60 -2.70
C TRP A 82 7.79 -11.49 -1.80
N PRO A 83 7.02 -10.42 -1.57
CA PRO A 83 7.43 -9.40 -0.62
C PRO A 83 7.47 -9.97 0.81
N GLU A 84 8.49 -9.58 1.56
CA GLU A 84 8.65 -9.94 2.98
C GLU A 84 7.89 -8.98 3.88
N ARG A 85 7.73 -7.74 3.43
CA ARG A 85 7.06 -6.64 4.12
C ARG A 85 5.82 -6.19 3.35
N GLN A 86 5.18 -5.14 3.82
CA GLN A 86 4.07 -4.52 3.09
C GLN A 86 4.59 -3.82 1.83
N ILE A 87 3.80 -3.87 0.75
CA ILE A 87 4.07 -3.06 -0.44
C ILE A 87 3.27 -1.77 -0.33
N ASP A 88 3.97 -0.67 -0.53
CA ASP A 88 3.44 0.68 -0.57
C ASP A 88 3.57 1.27 -1.97
N HIS A 89 2.61 2.11 -2.37
CA HIS A 89 2.63 2.87 -3.61
C HIS A 89 3.21 4.26 -3.35
N VAL A 90 4.39 4.54 -3.92
CA VAL A 90 5.16 5.77 -3.64
C VAL A 90 4.35 7.03 -3.93
N ASN A 91 3.56 7.02 -5.00
CA ASN A 91 2.70 8.14 -5.39
C ASN A 91 1.30 8.13 -4.73
N GLY A 92 1.00 7.13 -3.87
CA GLY A 92 -0.30 6.97 -3.22
C GLY A 92 -1.42 6.44 -4.13
N ASP A 93 -1.20 6.30 -5.45
CA ASP A 93 -2.18 5.71 -6.37
C ASP A 93 -2.11 4.18 -6.35
N VAL A 94 -3.06 3.54 -5.70
CA VAL A 94 -3.16 2.08 -5.57
C VAL A 94 -3.42 1.35 -6.90
N THR A 95 -3.71 2.07 -7.97
CA THR A 95 -3.92 1.52 -9.32
C THR A 95 -2.65 1.57 -10.19
N ASP A 96 -1.65 2.37 -9.81
CA ASP A 96 -0.36 2.47 -10.50
C ASP A 96 0.62 1.40 -9.96
N ASN A 97 0.59 0.23 -10.59
CA ASN A 97 1.40 -0.92 -10.21
C ASN A 97 2.74 -0.98 -10.98
N ARG A 98 3.27 0.12 -11.49
CA ARG A 98 4.62 0.14 -12.05
C ARG A 98 5.63 -0.19 -10.96
N ILE A 99 6.63 -1.02 -11.29
CA ILE A 99 7.58 -1.54 -10.31
C ILE A 99 8.39 -0.42 -9.62
N GLU A 100 8.69 0.66 -10.34
CA GLU A 100 9.33 1.87 -9.80
C GLU A 100 8.47 2.62 -8.78
N ASN A 101 7.15 2.44 -8.82
CA ASN A 101 6.20 3.01 -7.88
C ASN A 101 5.92 2.12 -6.67
N LEU A 102 6.51 0.92 -6.62
CA LEU A 102 6.30 -0.05 -5.55
C LEU A 102 7.54 -0.15 -4.66
N ARG A 103 7.34 -0.11 -3.35
CA ARG A 103 8.41 -0.31 -2.36
C ARG A 103 7.96 -1.19 -1.21
N GLU A 104 8.92 -1.94 -0.63
CA GLU A 104 8.68 -2.66 0.62
C GLU A 104 8.87 -1.71 1.81
N VAL A 105 7.87 -1.66 2.68
CA VAL A 105 7.88 -0.82 3.88
C VAL A 105 7.50 -1.63 5.11
N THR A 106 7.98 -1.19 6.27
CA THR A 106 7.49 -1.70 7.55
C THR A 106 6.07 -1.20 7.83
N PRO A 107 5.27 -1.88 8.68
CA PRO A 107 3.96 -1.39 9.07
C PRO A 107 3.98 0.03 9.66
N SER A 108 5.06 0.37 10.38
CA SER A 108 5.22 1.72 10.96
C SER A 108 5.46 2.78 9.89
N GLU A 109 6.30 2.49 8.89
CA GLU A 109 6.54 3.38 7.74
C GLU A 109 5.27 3.56 6.92
N ASN A 110 4.55 2.46 6.64
CA ASN A 110 3.30 2.53 5.89
C ASN A 110 2.22 3.35 6.61
N LYS A 111 2.12 3.19 7.94
CA LYS A 111 1.22 4.02 8.74
C LYS A 111 1.60 5.50 8.69
N LEU A 112 2.90 5.82 8.76
CA LEU A 112 3.38 7.20 8.64
C LEU A 112 3.05 7.78 7.26
N ASN A 113 3.29 7.01 6.18
CA ASN A 113 2.94 7.42 4.81
C ASN A 113 1.45 7.71 4.67
N THR A 114 0.59 6.87 5.26
CA THR A 114 -0.87 7.09 5.26
C THR A 114 -1.26 8.36 6.02
N LEU A 115 -0.58 8.67 7.12
CA LEU A 115 -0.82 9.90 7.89
C LEU A 115 -0.35 11.16 7.15
N LEU A 116 0.70 11.01 6.32
CA LEU A 116 1.28 12.10 5.53
C LEU A 116 0.72 12.14 4.10
N ALA A 117 -0.10 11.16 3.70
CA ALA A 117 -0.71 11.15 2.38
C ALA A 117 -1.64 12.36 2.23
N TRP A 118 -1.34 13.16 1.22
CA TRP A 118 -2.17 14.29 0.87
C TRP A 118 -3.55 13.79 0.42
N ASN A 119 -4.60 14.31 1.06
CA ASN A 119 -5.97 14.12 0.62
C ASN A 119 -6.34 15.30 -0.30
N PRO A 120 -6.55 15.08 -1.62
CA PRO A 120 -6.89 16.15 -2.55
C PRO A 120 -8.23 16.84 -2.21
N ASN A 121 -9.07 16.22 -1.40
CA ASN A 121 -10.31 16.81 -0.87
C ASN A 121 -10.10 17.62 0.42
N ASP A 122 -8.88 17.67 0.93
CA ASP A 122 -8.56 18.45 2.12
C ASP A 122 -8.32 19.91 1.72
N VAL A 123 -9.18 20.77 2.18
CA VAL A 123 -9.11 22.24 1.94
C VAL A 123 -7.85 22.90 2.50
N THR A 124 -7.10 22.17 3.34
CA THR A 124 -5.86 22.67 3.93
C THR A 124 -4.68 22.67 2.99
N GLY A 125 -4.68 21.78 1.97
CA GLY A 125 -3.53 21.54 1.09
C GLY A 125 -2.29 21.00 1.81
N VAL A 126 -2.39 20.62 3.09
CA VAL A 126 -1.26 20.17 3.93
C VAL A 126 -1.50 18.74 4.39
N PRO A 127 -0.57 17.80 4.08
CA PRO A 127 -0.73 16.39 4.42
C PRO A 127 -0.92 16.14 5.91
N GLY A 128 -1.94 15.32 6.25
CA GLY A 128 -2.21 14.92 7.64
C GLY A 128 -2.84 16.01 8.51
N VAL A 129 -3.23 17.13 7.91
CA VAL A 129 -3.93 18.22 8.56
C VAL A 129 -5.34 18.33 7.99
N SER A 130 -6.35 18.39 8.83
CA SER A 130 -7.75 18.63 8.45
C SER A 130 -8.24 19.97 9.00
N HIS A 131 -9.27 20.54 8.37
CA HIS A 131 -9.88 21.78 8.82
C HIS A 131 -11.26 21.50 9.44
N ASP A 132 -11.49 21.99 10.64
CA ASP A 132 -12.76 21.88 11.33
C ASP A 132 -13.04 23.15 12.14
N LYS A 133 -14.24 23.74 11.93
CA LYS A 133 -14.75 24.91 12.68
C LYS A 133 -13.79 26.10 12.73
N GLY A 134 -13.11 26.38 11.62
CA GLY A 134 -12.19 27.51 11.53
C GLY A 134 -10.79 27.28 12.09
N MET A 135 -10.47 26.04 12.50
CA MET A 135 -9.14 25.65 12.97
C MET A 135 -8.58 24.48 12.19
N TYR A 136 -7.28 24.42 12.08
CA TYR A 136 -6.56 23.28 11.52
C TYR A 136 -6.28 22.27 12.62
N GLN A 137 -6.51 20.98 12.33
CA GLN A 137 -6.31 19.92 13.31
C GLN A 137 -5.45 18.79 12.76
N THR A 138 -4.65 18.18 13.61
CA THR A 138 -3.95 16.95 13.33
C THR A 138 -4.19 15.93 14.45
N ASN A 139 -4.16 14.64 14.11
CA ASN A 139 -4.32 13.57 15.08
C ASN A 139 -2.98 12.85 15.29
N ILE A 140 -2.47 12.89 16.51
CA ILE A 140 -1.22 12.24 16.90
C ILE A 140 -1.51 11.31 18.08
N CYS A 141 -1.24 10.03 17.90
CA CYS A 141 -1.45 9.02 18.95
C CYS A 141 -2.88 9.00 19.52
N GLY A 142 -3.89 9.25 18.66
CA GLY A 142 -5.28 9.27 19.07
C GLY A 142 -5.75 10.59 19.74
N LYS A 143 -4.85 11.54 19.93
CA LYS A 143 -5.19 12.88 20.44
C LYS A 143 -5.27 13.89 19.30
N LYS A 144 -6.29 14.72 19.31
CA LYS A 144 -6.46 15.83 18.36
C LYS A 144 -5.81 17.08 18.91
N TYR A 145 -5.02 17.73 18.07
CA TYR A 145 -4.37 19.00 18.34
C TYR A 145 -4.90 20.04 17.34
N HIS A 146 -5.16 21.26 17.81
CA HIS A 146 -5.76 22.33 17.01
C HIS A 146 -4.79 23.49 16.89
N PHE A 147 -4.74 24.07 15.69
CA PHE A 147 -3.82 25.15 15.31
C PHE A 147 -4.57 26.19 14.46
N HIS A 148 -4.06 27.41 14.45
CA HIS A 148 -4.58 28.45 13.58
C HIS A 148 -3.94 28.45 12.19
N ASP A 149 -2.75 27.84 12.05
CA ASP A 149 -1.98 27.71 10.80
C ASP A 149 -1.84 26.23 10.40
N PRO A 150 -2.15 25.89 9.14
CA PRO A 150 -2.00 24.50 8.64
C PRO A 150 -0.54 24.03 8.64
N ASN A 151 0.42 24.93 8.41
CA ASN A 151 1.85 24.59 8.42
C ASN A 151 2.36 24.29 9.83
N GLU A 152 1.85 24.99 10.85
CA GLU A 152 2.14 24.70 12.24
C GLU A 152 1.59 23.32 12.63
N ALA A 153 0.35 23.01 12.25
CA ALA A 153 -0.25 21.69 12.45
C ALA A 153 0.56 20.57 11.77
N PHE A 154 1.05 20.81 10.55
CA PHE A 154 1.90 19.88 9.82
C PHE A 154 3.27 19.70 10.48
N PHE A 155 3.91 20.81 10.86
CA PHE A 155 5.20 20.77 11.55
C PHE A 155 5.10 19.97 12.85
N TYR A 156 4.05 20.21 13.64
CA TYR A 156 3.79 19.49 14.88
C TYR A 156 3.56 17.99 14.64
N ALA A 157 2.78 17.62 13.62
CA ALA A 157 2.54 16.24 13.23
C ALA A 157 3.83 15.51 12.83
N THR A 158 4.69 16.17 12.04
CA THR A 158 5.98 15.61 11.59
C THR A 158 6.99 15.48 12.71
N MET A 159 7.08 16.44 13.59
CA MET A 159 8.02 16.41 14.71
C MET A 159 7.63 15.36 15.76
N CYS A 160 6.36 15.25 16.11
CA CYS A 160 5.86 14.21 17.02
C CYS A 160 5.91 12.82 16.39
N GLY A 161 5.63 12.69 15.08
CA GLY A 161 5.75 11.44 14.34
C GLY A 161 7.18 10.89 14.31
N LYS A 162 8.19 11.75 14.23
CA LYS A 162 9.63 11.36 14.29
C LYS A 162 10.08 10.91 15.68
N ARG A 163 9.47 11.43 16.75
CA ARG A 163 9.79 11.02 18.13
C ARG A 163 9.21 9.66 18.51
N TYR A 164 8.31 9.09 17.71
CA TYR A 164 7.61 7.84 18.03
C TYR A 164 8.41 6.55 17.80
N LYS A 165 9.69 6.63 17.52
CA LYS A 165 10.60 5.47 17.54
C LYS A 165 11.03 5.13 18.97
N GLY A 166 10.07 4.93 19.89
CA GLY A 166 10.31 4.22 21.14
C GLY A 166 10.32 5.01 22.45
N ALA A 167 9.78 6.23 22.48
CA ALA A 167 9.55 6.92 23.76
C ALA A 167 8.06 7.19 23.99
N PRO A 168 7.52 6.94 25.18
CA PRO A 168 6.14 7.35 25.51
C PRO A 168 6.02 8.86 25.36
N CYS A 169 4.89 9.34 24.81
CA CYS A 169 4.54 10.74 24.84
C CYS A 169 4.44 11.18 26.32
N GLY A 170 5.58 11.54 26.89
CA GLY A 170 5.64 12.16 28.20
C GLY A 170 5.08 13.56 28.07
N ALA A 171 3.98 13.82 28.74
CA ALA A 171 3.53 15.16 29.08
C ALA A 171 4.68 15.88 29.79
N SER A 172 5.03 17.05 29.32
CA SER A 172 5.64 18.09 30.15
C SER A 172 4.98 19.39 29.73
N GLU A 173 4.29 19.85 30.66
CA GLU A 173 3.76 21.16 31.06
C GLU A 173 3.92 22.33 30.10
#